data_09b1f00a1a6ce50acf6109f213469880
#
_entry.id   09b1f00a1a6ce50acf6109f213469880
#
_cell.length_a   1.000
_cell.length_b   1.000
_cell.length_c   1.000
_cell.angle_alpha   90.00
_cell.angle_beta   90.00
_cell.angle_gamma   90.00
#
_symmetry.space_group_name_H-M   'P 1'
#
loop_
_entity.id
_entity.type
_entity.pdbx_description
1 polymer ?
#
loop_
_entity_poly.entity_id
_entity_poly.type
_entity_poly.pdbx_seq_one_letter_code
_entity_poly.pdbx_strand_id
1 'polypeptide(L)'
;LTDDNFATIVKAVENGRNLYQNIKYAIQFLLSGNFGAILAVLCASLAGLPVPFAPVHLLFINLLTDSLPAIALGVEPHSSEVMNEKPRSADESILTKDFLGKIGLEGLVIGMMTMIGFLTGYHQNGALLGSTYAFGTLCLARLFHGFNCKSDHPVIFTKRFFNNPWLQGAFVLGAALITAVLTIPGLHRVFQVET
;
A
#
# COMPACT_ATOMS: atom_id res chain seq x y z
N LEU A 1 24.56 7.56 27.46
CA LEU A 1 24.20 6.30 28.14
C LEU A 1 24.24 6.58 29.62
N THR A 2 23.14 6.39 30.33
CA THR A 2 23.07 6.62 31.78
C THR A 2 23.54 5.42 32.59
N ASP A 3 23.73 4.26 31.96
CA ASP A 3 23.99 2.98 32.62
C ASP A 3 25.28 2.28 32.15
N ASP A 4 26.11 2.91 31.33
CA ASP A 4 27.40 2.38 30.78
C ASP A 4 27.34 0.88 30.36
N ASN A 5 26.15 0.41 29.99
CA ASN A 5 25.89 -1.00 29.67
C ASN A 5 25.98 -1.23 28.17
N PHE A 6 26.93 -2.09 27.74
CA PHE A 6 27.07 -2.47 26.34
C PHE A 6 25.81 -3.11 25.75
N ALA A 7 25.02 -3.84 26.55
CA ALA A 7 23.74 -4.41 26.11
C ALA A 7 22.74 -3.34 25.70
N THR A 8 22.73 -2.17 26.32
CA THR A 8 21.88 -1.02 25.94
C THR A 8 22.29 -0.48 24.57
N ILE A 9 23.57 -0.46 24.24
CA ILE A 9 24.07 -0.04 22.92
C ILE A 9 23.57 -1.02 21.84
N VAL A 10 23.73 -2.32 22.07
CA VAL A 10 23.26 -3.36 21.13
C VAL A 10 21.77 -3.23 20.89
N LYS A 11 20.97 -3.06 21.93
CA LYS A 11 19.52 -2.88 21.84
C LYS A 11 19.13 -1.58 21.10
N ALA A 12 19.87 -0.50 21.29
CA ALA A 12 19.66 0.74 20.58
C ALA A 12 19.91 0.57 19.07
N VAL A 13 20.97 -0.16 18.68
CA VAL A 13 21.26 -0.49 17.28
C VAL A 13 20.16 -1.38 16.68
N GLU A 14 19.72 -2.40 17.40
CA GLU A 14 18.61 -3.26 16.96
C GLU A 14 17.32 -2.46 16.73
N ASN A 15 16.96 -1.60 17.67
CA ASN A 15 15.78 -0.73 17.52
C ASN A 15 15.91 0.23 16.34
N GLY A 16 17.08 0.83 16.15
CA GLY A 16 17.35 1.73 15.01
C GLY A 16 17.22 1.03 13.66
N ARG A 17 17.72 -0.21 13.55
CA ARG A 17 17.59 -1.01 12.33
C ARG A 17 16.14 -1.40 12.04
N ASN A 18 15.39 -1.82 13.07
CA ASN A 18 13.97 -2.14 12.92
C ASN A 18 13.15 -0.90 12.50
N LEU A 19 13.39 0.25 13.13
CA LEU A 19 12.72 1.50 12.76
C LEU A 19 12.99 1.86 11.28
N TYR A 20 14.26 1.75 10.86
CA TYR A 20 14.62 2.00 9.47
C TYR A 20 13.91 1.06 8.49
N GLN A 21 13.82 -0.23 8.82
CA GLN A 21 13.13 -1.21 7.99
C GLN A 21 11.62 -0.93 7.92
N ASN A 22 11.00 -0.55 9.04
CA ASN A 22 9.58 -0.17 9.07
C ASN A 22 9.28 1.06 8.20
N ILE A 23 10.18 2.06 8.24
CA ILE A 23 10.08 3.24 7.35
C ILE A 23 10.17 2.80 5.89
N LYS A 24 11.09 1.90 5.55
CA LYS A 24 11.26 1.37 4.20
C LYS A 24 10.00 0.64 3.72
N TYR A 25 9.36 -0.16 4.56
CA TYR A 25 8.10 -0.84 4.26
C TYR A 25 6.96 0.16 3.97
N ALA A 26 6.82 1.20 4.80
CA ALA A 26 5.82 2.23 4.56
C ALA A 26 6.07 3.01 3.26
N ILE A 27 7.33 3.34 2.94
CA ILE A 27 7.73 3.99 1.68
C ILE A 27 7.40 3.08 0.49
N GLN A 28 7.73 1.78 0.55
CA GLN A 28 7.42 0.81 -0.50
C GLN A 28 5.92 0.79 -0.78
N PHE A 29 5.11 0.65 0.26
CA PHE A 29 3.65 0.62 0.18
C PHE A 29 3.08 1.88 -0.49
N LEU A 30 3.48 3.06 -0.01
CA LEU A 30 2.98 4.34 -0.53
C LEU A 30 3.41 4.60 -1.96
N LEU A 31 4.69 4.39 -2.28
CA LEU A 31 5.20 4.70 -3.62
C LEU A 31 4.67 3.73 -4.67
N SER A 32 4.64 2.42 -4.40
CA SER A 32 4.13 1.44 -5.37
C SER A 32 2.64 1.62 -5.63
N GLY A 33 1.84 1.88 -4.59
CA GLY A 33 0.41 2.14 -4.75
C GLY A 33 0.13 3.41 -5.54
N ASN A 34 0.83 4.51 -5.26
CA ASN A 34 0.68 5.76 -6.00
C ASN A 34 1.17 5.63 -7.45
N PHE A 35 2.28 4.92 -7.67
CA PHE A 35 2.76 4.64 -9.01
C PHE A 35 1.73 3.83 -9.83
N GLY A 36 1.09 2.83 -9.23
CA GLY A 36 0.01 2.07 -9.86
C GLY A 36 -1.18 2.93 -10.28
N ALA A 37 -1.61 3.86 -9.41
CA ALA A 37 -2.69 4.81 -9.73
C ALA A 37 -2.30 5.75 -10.89
N ILE A 38 -1.08 6.29 -10.88
CA ILE A 38 -0.56 7.15 -11.97
C ILE A 38 -0.50 6.38 -13.28
N LEU A 39 -0.02 5.13 -13.28
CA LEU A 39 0.01 4.29 -14.48
C LEU A 39 -1.39 4.04 -15.03
N ALA A 40 -2.38 3.77 -14.18
CA ALA A 40 -3.76 3.57 -14.63
C ALA A 40 -4.32 4.83 -15.32
N VAL A 41 -4.11 6.01 -14.73
CA VAL A 41 -4.54 7.28 -15.35
C VAL A 41 -3.80 7.54 -16.65
N LEU A 42 -2.50 7.32 -16.69
CA LEU A 42 -1.68 7.51 -17.90
C LEU A 42 -2.12 6.57 -19.03
N CYS A 43 -2.31 5.29 -18.73
CA CYS A 43 -2.78 4.30 -19.72
C CYS A 43 -4.16 4.67 -20.27
N ALA A 44 -5.11 5.05 -19.42
CA ALA A 44 -6.44 5.48 -19.84
C ALA A 44 -6.35 6.73 -20.75
N SER A 45 -5.55 7.72 -20.36
CA SER A 45 -5.35 8.96 -21.14
C SER A 45 -4.72 8.71 -22.51
N LEU A 46 -3.69 7.88 -22.58
CA LEU A 46 -3.02 7.52 -23.83
C LEU A 46 -3.93 6.70 -24.77
N ALA A 47 -4.84 5.89 -24.18
CA ALA A 47 -5.83 5.14 -24.94
C ALA A 47 -7.06 5.96 -25.36
N GLY A 48 -7.12 7.26 -25.03
CA GLY A 48 -8.28 8.12 -25.32
C GLY A 48 -9.53 7.74 -24.52
N LEU A 49 -9.36 7.03 -23.39
CA LEU A 49 -10.44 6.61 -22.51
C LEU A 49 -10.72 7.68 -21.44
N PRO A 50 -11.91 7.67 -20.83
CA PRO A 50 -12.21 8.53 -19.67
C PRO A 50 -11.25 8.27 -18.50
N VAL A 51 -11.04 9.31 -17.67
CA VAL A 51 -10.19 9.19 -16.47
C VAL A 51 -10.80 8.17 -15.52
N PRO A 52 -10.02 7.18 -15.04
CA PRO A 52 -10.55 6.07 -14.22
C PRO A 52 -10.93 6.46 -12.80
N PHE A 53 -10.59 7.65 -12.34
CA PHE A 53 -10.86 8.09 -10.96
C PHE A 53 -11.50 9.46 -10.88
N ALA A 54 -12.56 9.60 -10.09
CA ALA A 54 -13.04 10.88 -9.65
C ALA A 54 -12.12 11.47 -8.56
N PRO A 55 -12.04 12.80 -8.38
CA PRO A 55 -11.24 13.41 -7.31
C PRO A 55 -11.55 12.88 -5.91
N VAL A 56 -12.82 12.58 -5.62
CA VAL A 56 -13.25 12.01 -4.35
C VAL A 56 -12.68 10.60 -4.10
N HIS A 57 -12.47 9.80 -5.17
CA HIS A 57 -11.81 8.49 -5.05
C HIS A 57 -10.37 8.64 -4.59
N LEU A 58 -9.61 9.57 -5.16
CA LEU A 58 -8.22 9.81 -4.79
C LEU A 58 -8.11 10.35 -3.34
N LEU A 59 -9.06 11.19 -2.94
CA LEU A 59 -9.13 11.68 -1.55
C LEU A 59 -9.38 10.52 -0.57
N PHE A 60 -10.34 9.64 -0.87
CA PHE A 60 -10.63 8.46 -0.06
C PHE A 60 -9.41 7.53 0.05
N ILE A 61 -8.76 7.26 -1.08
CA ILE A 61 -7.57 6.42 -1.14
C ILE A 61 -6.47 6.99 -0.24
N ASN A 62 -6.09 8.25 -0.44
CA ASN A 62 -4.99 8.86 0.30
C ASN A 62 -5.28 8.99 1.81
N LEU A 63 -6.52 9.29 2.18
CA LEU A 63 -6.87 9.52 3.58
C LEU A 63 -7.10 8.21 4.35
N LEU A 64 -7.75 7.22 3.74
CA LEU A 64 -8.20 6.01 4.43
C LEU A 64 -7.38 4.77 4.08
N THR A 65 -7.28 4.44 2.78
CA THR A 65 -6.63 3.19 2.38
C THR A 65 -5.10 3.27 2.33
N ASP A 66 -4.53 4.47 2.36
CA ASP A 66 -3.08 4.67 2.40
C ASP A 66 -2.57 4.94 3.80
N SER A 67 -3.18 5.90 4.50
CA SER A 67 -2.65 6.37 5.78
C SER A 67 -2.66 5.29 6.84
N LEU A 68 -3.76 4.53 6.96
CA LEU A 68 -3.89 3.51 8.00
C LEU A 68 -2.89 2.36 7.84
N PRO A 69 -2.76 1.70 6.66
CA PRO A 69 -1.74 0.68 6.47
C PRO A 69 -0.30 1.22 6.56
N ALA A 70 -0.03 2.44 6.07
CA ALA A 70 1.31 3.03 6.16
C ALA A 70 1.74 3.24 7.62
N ILE A 71 0.84 3.75 8.49
CA ILE A 71 1.09 3.88 9.93
C ILE A 71 1.30 2.49 10.55
N ALA A 72 0.46 1.52 10.19
CA ALA A 72 0.56 0.15 10.70
C ALA A 72 1.89 -0.52 10.32
N LEU A 73 2.40 -0.29 9.11
CA LEU A 73 3.73 -0.75 8.67
C LEU A 73 4.85 -0.03 9.42
N GLY A 74 4.68 1.25 9.76
CA GLY A 74 5.62 2.01 10.58
C GLY A 74 5.80 1.48 12.01
N VAL A 75 4.83 0.71 12.51
CA VAL A 75 4.86 0.05 13.83
C VAL A 75 4.92 -1.48 13.71
N GLU A 76 5.44 -2.01 12.61
CA GLU A 76 5.65 -3.46 12.44
C GLU A 76 6.50 -4.01 13.59
N PRO A 77 6.12 -5.15 14.19
CA PRO A 77 6.86 -5.75 15.30
C PRO A 77 8.33 -6.02 14.95
N HIS A 78 9.20 -5.76 15.92
CA HIS A 78 10.64 -5.90 15.77
C HIS A 78 11.03 -7.35 15.45
N SER A 79 12.02 -7.50 14.57
CA SER A 79 12.66 -8.77 14.24
C SER A 79 14.13 -8.71 14.63
N SER A 80 14.61 -9.73 15.36
CA SER A 80 16.03 -9.89 15.66
C SER A 80 16.88 -10.21 14.42
N GLU A 81 16.25 -10.61 13.32
CA GLU A 81 16.91 -10.93 12.05
C GLU A 81 17.68 -9.72 11.48
N VAL A 82 17.24 -8.49 11.79
CA VAL A 82 17.93 -7.25 11.35
C VAL A 82 19.36 -7.14 11.87
N MET A 83 19.70 -7.85 12.96
CA MET A 83 21.05 -7.88 13.49
C MET A 83 22.02 -8.77 12.70
N ASN A 84 21.48 -9.68 11.87
CA ASN A 84 22.27 -10.54 10.98
C ASN A 84 22.65 -9.82 9.67
N GLU A 85 22.05 -8.67 9.40
CA GLU A 85 22.36 -7.88 8.22
C GLU A 85 23.70 -7.14 8.38
N LYS A 86 24.40 -6.96 7.25
CA LYS A 86 25.63 -6.16 7.23
C LYS A 86 25.35 -4.71 7.62
N PRO A 87 26.29 -4.02 8.31
CA PRO A 87 26.17 -2.60 8.55
C PRO A 87 26.02 -1.83 7.24
N ARG A 88 25.07 -0.90 7.20
CA ARG A 88 24.88 0.00 6.07
C ARG A 88 25.93 1.10 6.05
N SER A 89 26.32 1.56 4.86
CA SER A 89 27.08 2.79 4.69
C SER A 89 26.22 4.00 5.12
N ALA A 90 26.83 4.99 5.76
CA ALA A 90 26.16 6.23 6.14
C ALA A 90 25.63 7.02 4.92
N ASP A 91 26.26 6.86 3.76
CA ASP A 91 25.93 7.55 2.51
C ASP A 91 24.92 6.77 1.64
N GLU A 92 24.48 5.60 2.09
CA GLU A 92 23.55 4.78 1.32
C GLU A 92 22.12 5.36 1.35
N SER A 93 21.60 5.69 0.15
CA SER A 93 20.21 6.16 -0.01
C SER A 93 19.21 5.06 0.36
N ILE A 94 18.07 5.46 0.95
CA ILE A 94 16.92 4.58 1.15
C ILE A 94 16.41 4.04 -0.19
N LEU A 95 16.37 4.91 -1.21
CA LEU A 95 15.89 4.58 -2.56
C LEU A 95 17.04 4.03 -3.42
N THR A 96 17.44 2.79 -3.16
CA THR A 96 18.40 2.08 -4.01
C THR A 96 17.74 1.68 -5.34
N LYS A 97 18.55 1.41 -6.37
CA LYS A 97 18.04 0.98 -7.70
C LYS A 97 17.19 -0.28 -7.62
N ASP A 98 17.60 -1.26 -6.82
CA ASP A 98 16.87 -2.51 -6.64
C ASP A 98 15.54 -2.26 -5.94
N PHE A 99 15.53 -1.39 -4.93
CA PHE A 99 14.30 -1.02 -4.22
C PHE A 99 13.33 -0.26 -5.12
N LEU A 100 13.82 0.67 -5.94
CA LEU A 100 13.00 1.36 -6.95
C LEU A 100 12.47 0.40 -8.01
N GLY A 101 13.26 -0.58 -8.43
CA GLY A 101 12.83 -1.64 -9.34
C GLY A 101 11.69 -2.48 -8.76
N LYS A 102 11.78 -2.85 -7.47
CA LYS A 102 10.73 -3.55 -6.73
C LYS A 102 9.44 -2.72 -6.68
N ILE A 103 9.53 -1.45 -6.26
CA ILE A 103 8.41 -0.51 -6.23
C ILE A 103 7.76 -0.36 -7.62
N GLY A 104 8.56 -0.23 -8.66
CA GLY A 104 8.10 -0.13 -10.04
C GLY A 104 7.33 -1.36 -10.51
N LEU A 105 7.85 -2.56 -10.22
CA LEU A 105 7.17 -3.82 -10.56
C LEU A 105 5.85 -3.97 -9.81
N GLU A 106 5.84 -3.72 -8.51
CA GLU A 106 4.64 -3.80 -7.68
C GLU A 106 3.57 -2.81 -8.13
N GLY A 107 3.97 -1.56 -8.40
CA GLY A 107 3.06 -0.54 -8.91
C GLY A 107 2.55 -0.86 -10.32
N LEU A 108 3.37 -1.47 -11.17
CA LEU A 108 2.93 -1.94 -12.50
C LEU A 108 1.82 -2.99 -12.36
N VAL A 109 1.98 -3.96 -11.46
CA VAL A 109 0.95 -4.99 -11.21
C VAL A 109 -0.34 -4.35 -10.69
N ILE A 110 -0.25 -3.43 -9.72
CA ILE A 110 -1.41 -2.71 -9.18
C ILE A 110 -2.11 -1.90 -10.28
N GLY A 111 -1.35 -1.17 -11.10
CA GLY A 111 -1.87 -0.40 -12.22
C GLY A 111 -2.56 -1.26 -13.28
N MET A 112 -1.96 -2.39 -13.65
CA MET A 112 -2.57 -3.35 -14.59
C MET A 112 -3.88 -3.92 -14.06
N MET A 113 -3.93 -4.38 -12.80
CA MET A 113 -5.16 -4.87 -12.20
C MET A 113 -6.26 -3.81 -12.16
N THR A 114 -5.89 -2.57 -11.84
CA THR A 114 -6.79 -1.42 -11.83
C THR A 114 -7.36 -1.13 -13.22
N MET A 115 -6.51 -1.19 -14.26
CA MET A 115 -6.97 -1.01 -15.66
C MET A 115 -7.85 -2.15 -16.13
N ILE A 116 -7.59 -3.39 -15.73
CA ILE A 116 -8.49 -4.52 -16.03
C ILE A 116 -9.86 -4.27 -15.38
N GLY A 117 -9.90 -3.86 -14.11
CA GLY A 117 -11.15 -3.48 -13.44
C GLY A 117 -11.87 -2.36 -14.19
N PHE A 118 -11.16 -1.27 -14.51
CA PHE A 118 -11.71 -0.15 -15.27
C PHE A 118 -12.33 -0.59 -16.60
N LEU A 119 -11.58 -1.31 -17.43
CA LEU A 119 -12.04 -1.75 -18.74
C LEU A 119 -13.24 -2.69 -18.63
N THR A 120 -13.25 -3.56 -17.64
CA THR A 120 -14.38 -4.47 -17.40
C THR A 120 -15.67 -3.69 -17.12
N GLY A 121 -15.65 -2.74 -16.19
CA GLY A 121 -16.80 -1.89 -15.90
C GLY A 121 -17.17 -0.97 -17.08
N TYR A 122 -16.18 -0.40 -17.77
CA TYR A 122 -16.37 0.48 -18.91
C TYR A 122 -17.11 -0.21 -20.07
N HIS A 123 -16.76 -1.46 -20.34
CA HIS A 123 -17.43 -2.24 -21.39
C HIS A 123 -18.83 -2.73 -21.02
N GLN A 124 -19.14 -2.81 -19.71
CA GLN A 124 -20.46 -3.22 -19.23
C GLN A 124 -21.46 -2.05 -19.25
N ASN A 125 -21.13 -0.92 -18.63
CA ASN A 125 -22.06 0.21 -18.48
C ASN A 125 -21.38 1.59 -18.55
N GLY A 126 -20.27 1.71 -19.29
CA GLY A 126 -19.63 3.00 -19.57
C GLY A 126 -18.72 3.53 -18.46
N ALA A 127 -18.45 4.84 -18.54
CA ALA A 127 -17.37 5.47 -17.77
C ALA A 127 -17.59 5.42 -16.24
N LEU A 128 -18.82 5.56 -15.77
CA LEU A 128 -19.11 5.64 -14.34
C LEU A 128 -18.89 4.27 -13.67
N LEU A 129 -19.40 3.18 -14.27
CA LEU A 129 -19.17 1.84 -13.78
C LEU A 129 -17.69 1.44 -13.91
N GLY A 130 -17.02 1.85 -14.99
CA GLY A 130 -15.56 1.68 -15.15
C GLY A 130 -14.78 2.34 -14.03
N SER A 131 -15.10 3.59 -13.69
CA SER A 131 -14.51 4.32 -12.58
C SER A 131 -14.77 3.65 -11.23
N THR A 132 -15.96 3.14 -11.00
CA THR A 132 -16.33 2.39 -9.79
C THR A 132 -15.48 1.12 -9.64
N TYR A 133 -15.32 0.35 -10.72
CA TYR A 133 -14.51 -0.87 -10.70
C TYR A 133 -13.02 -0.56 -10.52
N ALA A 134 -12.52 0.49 -11.17
CA ALA A 134 -11.14 0.95 -10.97
C ALA A 134 -10.89 1.34 -9.51
N PHE A 135 -11.78 2.13 -8.92
CA PHE A 135 -11.69 2.58 -7.53
C PHE A 135 -11.70 1.39 -6.55
N GLY A 136 -12.67 0.49 -6.68
CA GLY A 136 -12.75 -0.71 -5.84
C GLY A 136 -11.53 -1.61 -5.97
N THR A 137 -11.08 -1.85 -7.22
CA THR A 137 -9.89 -2.68 -7.50
C THR A 137 -8.62 -2.05 -6.91
N LEU A 138 -8.41 -0.75 -7.11
CA LEU A 138 -7.23 -0.06 -6.57
C LEU A 138 -7.20 -0.09 -5.04
N CYS A 139 -8.34 0.21 -4.38
CA CYS A 139 -8.44 0.15 -2.92
C CYS A 139 -8.11 -1.24 -2.38
N LEU A 140 -8.74 -2.29 -2.92
CA LEU A 140 -8.51 -3.66 -2.47
C LEU A 140 -7.08 -4.13 -2.77
N ALA A 141 -6.55 -3.86 -3.97
CA ALA A 141 -5.18 -4.19 -4.32
C ALA A 141 -4.18 -3.57 -3.34
N ARG A 142 -4.38 -2.30 -2.96
CA ARG A 142 -3.52 -1.61 -1.98
C ARG A 142 -3.64 -2.20 -0.58
N LEU A 143 -4.85 -2.51 -0.11
CA LEU A 143 -5.05 -3.13 1.20
C LEU A 143 -4.32 -4.49 1.30
N PHE A 144 -4.43 -5.34 0.27
CA PHE A 144 -3.69 -6.59 0.20
C PHE A 144 -2.18 -6.36 0.07
N HIS A 145 -1.78 -5.35 -0.70
CA HIS A 145 -0.38 -5.00 -0.88
C HIS A 145 0.33 -4.59 0.42
N GLY A 146 -0.40 -4.03 1.39
CA GLY A 146 0.13 -3.77 2.73
C GLY A 146 0.74 -5.01 3.39
N PHE A 147 0.16 -6.20 3.19
CA PHE A 147 0.74 -7.45 3.68
C PHE A 147 1.99 -7.90 2.90
N ASN A 148 2.10 -7.54 1.63
CA ASN A 148 3.31 -7.82 0.85
C ASN A 148 4.48 -6.91 1.27
N CYS A 149 4.19 -5.69 1.74
CA CYS A 149 5.21 -4.73 2.14
C CYS A 149 5.77 -4.94 3.55
N LYS A 150 5.13 -5.75 4.41
CA LYS A 150 5.56 -5.93 5.81
C LYS A 150 6.79 -6.81 6.00
N SER A 151 7.33 -7.44 4.96
CA SER A 151 8.49 -8.31 5.02
C SER A 151 9.11 -8.46 3.63
N ASP A 152 10.43 -8.65 3.58
CA ASP A 152 11.13 -8.98 2.33
C ASP A 152 10.90 -10.45 1.87
N HIS A 153 10.30 -11.28 2.74
CA HIS A 153 9.92 -12.66 2.43
C HIS A 153 8.40 -12.81 2.37
N PRO A 154 7.87 -13.73 1.56
CA PRO A 154 6.43 -14.00 1.50
C PRO A 154 5.87 -14.33 2.88
N VAL A 155 4.84 -13.60 3.31
CA VAL A 155 4.22 -13.78 4.64
C VAL A 155 2.93 -14.60 4.60
N ILE A 156 2.35 -14.80 3.40
CA ILE A 156 1.14 -15.59 3.19
C ILE A 156 1.40 -17.02 3.68
N PHE A 157 0.50 -17.56 4.49
CA PHE A 157 0.61 -18.86 5.15
C PHE A 157 1.68 -18.99 6.26
N THR A 158 2.24 -17.87 6.74
CA THR A 158 3.16 -17.88 7.89
C THR A 158 2.52 -17.24 9.12
N LYS A 159 3.05 -17.54 10.32
CA LYS A 159 2.63 -16.87 11.55
C LYS A 159 2.87 -15.35 11.50
N ARG A 160 3.80 -14.90 10.68
CA ARG A 160 4.10 -13.49 10.44
C ARG A 160 2.92 -12.73 9.82
N PHE A 161 2.01 -13.40 9.12
CA PHE A 161 0.82 -12.76 8.57
C PHE A 161 -0.02 -12.06 9.65
N PHE A 162 -0.16 -12.67 10.82
CA PHE A 162 -1.01 -12.19 11.92
C PHE A 162 -0.26 -11.44 13.03
N ASN A 163 1.05 -11.22 12.93
CA ASN A 163 1.84 -10.63 14.01
C ASN A 163 1.65 -9.11 14.19
N ASN A 164 1.05 -8.40 13.20
CA ASN A 164 0.76 -6.97 13.28
C ASN A 164 -0.75 -6.73 13.36
N PRO A 165 -1.33 -6.57 14.55
CA PRO A 165 -2.76 -6.34 14.72
C PRO A 165 -3.23 -5.00 14.14
N TRP A 166 -2.35 -3.99 14.07
CA TRP A 166 -2.66 -2.69 13.48
C TRP A 166 -2.86 -2.80 11.98
N LEU A 167 -2.05 -3.59 11.29
CA LEU A 167 -2.21 -3.84 9.85
C LEU A 167 -3.48 -4.65 9.56
N GLN A 168 -3.80 -5.64 10.41
CA GLN A 168 -5.06 -6.37 10.33
C GLN A 168 -6.26 -5.43 10.51
N GLY A 169 -6.20 -4.56 11.53
CA GLY A 169 -7.24 -3.55 11.79
C GLY A 169 -7.40 -2.57 10.63
N ALA A 170 -6.30 -2.08 10.06
CA ALA A 170 -6.30 -1.19 8.89
C ALA A 170 -6.95 -1.88 7.68
N PHE A 171 -6.62 -3.16 7.43
CA PHE A 171 -7.20 -3.95 6.36
C PHE A 171 -8.72 -4.12 6.55
N VAL A 172 -9.18 -4.57 7.72
CA VAL A 172 -10.60 -4.80 8.00
C VAL A 172 -11.39 -3.50 7.90
N LEU A 173 -10.87 -2.41 8.47
CA LEU A 173 -11.52 -1.11 8.42
C LEU A 173 -11.57 -0.58 6.98
N GLY A 174 -10.47 -0.65 6.23
CA GLY A 174 -10.42 -0.23 4.83
C GLY A 174 -11.37 -1.04 3.95
N ALA A 175 -11.40 -2.38 4.12
CA ALA A 175 -12.33 -3.26 3.42
C ALA A 175 -13.80 -2.96 3.76
N ALA A 176 -14.12 -2.72 5.03
CA ALA A 176 -15.47 -2.35 5.45
C ALA A 176 -15.89 -1.00 4.85
N LEU A 177 -15.00 -0.01 4.85
CA LEU A 177 -15.31 1.32 4.31
C LEU A 177 -15.53 1.29 2.80
N ILE A 178 -14.67 0.60 2.03
CA ILE A 178 -14.88 0.48 0.58
C ILE A 178 -16.16 -0.31 0.27
N THR A 179 -16.44 -1.36 1.02
CA THR A 179 -17.69 -2.12 0.88
C THR A 179 -18.88 -1.22 1.15
N ALA A 180 -18.85 -0.42 2.22
CA ALA A 180 -19.92 0.53 2.54
C ALA A 180 -20.14 1.56 1.42
N VAL A 181 -19.05 2.12 0.85
CA VAL A 181 -19.15 3.06 -0.28
C VAL A 181 -19.81 2.41 -1.49
N LEU A 182 -19.47 1.16 -1.79
CA LEU A 182 -19.99 0.44 -2.96
C LEU A 182 -21.41 -0.11 -2.77
N THR A 183 -21.87 -0.35 -1.53
CA THR A 183 -23.16 -1.02 -1.27
C THR A 183 -24.24 -0.11 -0.73
N ILE A 184 -23.91 1.02 -0.10
CA ILE A 184 -24.89 1.93 0.50
C ILE A 184 -25.33 2.98 -0.55
N PRO A 185 -26.60 2.95 -1.04
CA PRO A 185 -27.06 3.85 -2.11
C PRO A 185 -26.91 5.34 -1.78
N GLY A 186 -27.01 5.71 -0.50
CA GLY A 186 -26.81 7.10 -0.06
C GLY A 186 -25.38 7.64 -0.26
N LEU A 187 -24.38 6.77 -0.35
CA LEU A 187 -22.99 7.13 -0.59
C LEU A 187 -22.63 7.21 -2.08
N HIS A 188 -23.39 6.55 -2.95
CA HIS A 188 -23.10 6.48 -4.38
C HIS A 188 -22.99 7.86 -5.02
N ARG A 189 -23.91 8.77 -4.68
CA ARG A 189 -23.88 10.14 -5.20
C ARG A 189 -22.66 10.93 -4.71
N VAL A 190 -22.26 10.74 -3.47
CA VAL A 190 -21.12 11.46 -2.85
C VAL A 190 -19.81 10.97 -3.46
N PHE A 191 -19.67 9.66 -3.59
CA PHE A 191 -18.46 9.03 -4.11
C PHE A 191 -18.47 8.83 -5.63
N GLN A 192 -19.52 9.24 -6.33
CA GLN A 192 -19.64 9.10 -7.78
C GLN A 192 -19.40 7.66 -8.24
N VAL A 193 -20.05 6.70 -7.57
CA VAL A 193 -19.99 5.26 -7.89
C VAL A 193 -21.32 4.75 -8.37
N GLU A 194 -21.28 3.69 -9.19
CA GLU A 194 -22.43 2.98 -9.75
C GLU A 194 -22.30 1.49 -9.44
N THR A 195 -23.42 0.82 -9.11
CA THR A 195 -23.48 -0.63 -8.81
C THR A 195 -24.67 -1.27 -9.53
#